data_75f5aa4c13bb5a67215ee7a53a155d62
#
_entry.id   75f5aa4c13bb5a67215ee7a53a155d62
#
_cell.length_a   1.000
_cell.length_b   1.000
_cell.length_c   1.000
_cell.angle_alpha   90.00
_cell.angle_beta   90.00
_cell.angle_gamma   90.00
#
_symmetry.space_group_name_H-M   'P 1'
#
loop_
_entity.id
_entity.type
_entity.pdbx_description
1 polymer ?
#
loop_
_entity_poly.entity_id
_entity_poly.type
_entity_poly.pdbx_seq_one_letter_code
_entity_poly.pdbx_strand_id
1 'polypeptide(L)'
;MFGLEIYDYHSAGGKNVILAYVEKLSKQEQLEIYDVRGEIRRSGLDAFEKLDTRQLRGKLWEIKLSQNRIMYVIMNKDAVAFLHICKKQKGKAEKQDLDKALNRARKENLL
;
A
#
# COMPACT_ATOMS: atom_id res chain seq x y z
N MET A 1 2.92 -20.23 -8.25
CA MET A 1 2.62 -19.74 -7.85
C MET A 1 2.74 -18.90 -7.38
N PHE A 2 2.48 -18.52 -6.57
CA PHE A 2 2.93 -17.40 -7.19
C PHE A 2 2.41 -16.13 -6.59
N GLY A 3 2.20 -16.18 -5.30
CA GLY A 3 1.82 -15.02 -4.55
C GLY A 3 2.97 -14.04 -4.44
N LEU A 4 2.67 -12.83 -3.95
CA LEU A 4 3.67 -11.82 -3.68
C LEU A 4 3.95 -11.74 -2.19
N GLU A 5 5.21 -11.54 -1.84
CA GLU A 5 5.58 -11.08 -0.50
C GLU A 5 5.21 -9.61 -0.37
N ILE A 6 4.64 -9.24 0.76
CA ILE A 6 4.31 -7.85 1.06
C ILE A 6 5.34 -7.31 2.04
N TYR A 7 6.04 -6.24 1.63
CA TYR A 7 6.99 -5.55 2.48
C TYR A 7 6.38 -4.24 2.93
N ASP A 8 5.98 -4.18 4.18
CA ASP A 8 5.43 -2.97 4.77
C ASP A 8 6.56 -2.02 5.13
N TYR A 9 6.37 -0.73 4.87
CA TYR A 9 7.36 0.27 5.25
C TYR A 9 7.53 0.30 6.76
N HIS A 10 8.79 0.32 7.22
CA HIS A 10 9.14 0.48 8.62
C HIS A 10 9.81 1.82 8.84
N SER A 11 9.48 2.49 9.93
CA SER A 11 10.13 3.73 10.32
C SER A 11 11.58 3.46 10.72
N ALA A 12 12.36 4.52 10.91
CA ALA A 12 13.75 4.40 11.33
C ALA A 12 13.89 3.63 12.64
N GLY A 13 12.90 3.72 13.52
CA GLY A 13 12.89 2.97 14.78
C GLY A 13 12.42 1.52 14.66
N GLY A 14 12.13 1.05 13.45
CA GLY A 14 11.71 -0.33 13.22
C GLY A 14 10.22 -0.60 13.34
N LYS A 15 9.40 0.45 13.46
CA LYS A 15 7.95 0.29 13.57
C LYS A 15 7.33 0.05 12.20
N ASN A 16 6.49 -0.99 12.08
CA ASN A 16 5.69 -1.23 10.89
C ASN A 16 4.55 -0.22 10.86
N VAL A 17 4.71 0.85 10.09
CA VAL A 17 3.74 1.96 10.08
C VAL A 17 2.44 1.58 9.37
N ILE A 18 2.48 0.60 8.46
CA ILE A 18 1.29 0.15 7.76
C ILE A 18 0.36 -0.57 8.73
N LEU A 19 0.86 -1.59 9.43
CA LEU A 19 0.05 -2.35 10.36
C LEU A 19 -0.36 -1.53 11.58
N ALA A 20 0.48 -0.60 12.00
CA ALA A 20 0.11 0.30 13.10
C ALA A 20 -1.11 1.17 12.75
N TYR A 21 -1.20 1.61 11.50
CA TYR A 21 -2.37 2.34 11.03
C TYR A 21 -3.60 1.43 11.03
N VAL A 22 -3.47 0.21 10.51
CA VAL A 22 -4.57 -0.74 10.40
C VAL A 22 -5.17 -1.06 11.76
N GLU A 23 -4.33 -1.22 12.78
CA GLU A 23 -4.77 -1.55 14.13
C GLU A 23 -5.75 -0.54 14.73
N LYS A 24 -5.71 0.70 14.25
CA LYS A 24 -6.57 1.77 14.76
C LYS A 24 -7.89 1.92 14.02
N LEU A 25 -8.10 1.12 12.98
CA LEU A 25 -9.29 1.22 12.15
C LEU A 25 -10.45 0.42 12.75
N SER A 26 -11.65 0.65 12.22
CA SER A 26 -12.81 -0.17 12.56
C SER A 26 -12.55 -1.60 12.13
N LYS A 27 -13.27 -2.54 12.74
CA LYS A 27 -13.14 -3.94 12.41
C LYS A 27 -13.43 -4.21 10.94
N GLN A 28 -14.44 -3.55 10.40
CA GLN A 28 -14.81 -3.71 9.01
C GLN A 28 -13.70 -3.24 8.07
N GLU A 29 -13.08 -2.10 8.36
CA GLU A 29 -11.97 -1.60 7.57
C GLU A 29 -10.75 -2.51 7.68
N GLN A 30 -10.48 -3.05 8.87
CA GLN A 30 -9.40 -4.01 9.06
C GLN A 30 -9.60 -5.25 8.18
N LEU A 31 -10.82 -5.78 8.18
CA LEU A 31 -11.13 -6.98 7.39
C LEU A 31 -10.92 -6.71 5.90
N GLU A 32 -11.34 -5.55 5.41
CA GLU A 32 -11.14 -5.19 4.01
C GLU A 32 -9.66 -5.19 3.65
N ILE A 33 -8.83 -4.62 4.51
CA ILE A 33 -7.39 -4.54 4.26
C ILE A 33 -6.73 -5.92 4.33
N TYR A 34 -7.11 -6.74 5.32
CA TYR A 34 -6.55 -8.09 5.41
C TYR A 34 -6.99 -8.97 4.25
N ASP A 35 -8.20 -8.78 3.73
CA ASP A 35 -8.65 -9.50 2.53
C ASP A 35 -7.78 -9.15 1.33
N VAL A 36 -7.48 -7.86 1.15
CA VAL A 36 -6.60 -7.42 0.07
C VAL A 36 -5.21 -8.02 0.21
N ARG A 37 -4.65 -7.97 1.42
CA ARG A 37 -3.33 -8.55 1.67
C ARG A 37 -3.30 -10.04 1.39
N GLY A 38 -4.36 -10.74 1.80
CA GLY A 38 -4.49 -12.18 1.55
C GLY A 38 -4.58 -12.50 0.07
N GLU A 39 -5.34 -11.70 -0.67
CA GLU A 39 -5.48 -11.91 -2.12
C GLU A 39 -4.14 -11.72 -2.83
N ILE A 40 -3.40 -10.68 -2.47
CA ILE A 40 -2.09 -10.42 -3.06
C ILE A 40 -1.13 -11.58 -2.77
N ARG A 41 -1.14 -12.10 -1.54
CA ARG A 41 -0.28 -13.22 -1.18
C ARG A 41 -0.63 -14.50 -1.93
N ARG A 42 -1.92 -14.73 -2.20
CA ARG A 42 -2.35 -15.93 -2.91
C ARG A 42 -2.19 -15.83 -4.41
N SER A 43 -2.59 -14.71 -4.98
CA SER A 43 -2.73 -14.56 -6.43
C SER A 43 -1.59 -13.80 -7.08
N GLY A 44 -0.73 -13.16 -6.29
CA GLY A 44 0.40 -12.41 -6.83
C GLY A 44 -0.04 -11.24 -7.68
N LEU A 45 0.65 -11.03 -8.80
CA LEU A 45 0.35 -9.91 -9.69
C LEU A 45 -1.07 -9.94 -10.22
N ASP A 46 -1.66 -11.11 -10.37
CA ASP A 46 -3.04 -11.24 -10.86
C ASP A 46 -4.05 -10.56 -9.93
N ALA A 47 -3.72 -10.44 -8.65
CA ALA A 47 -4.61 -9.76 -7.70
C ALA A 47 -4.88 -8.32 -8.11
N PHE A 48 -3.88 -7.66 -8.69
CA PHE A 48 -4.01 -6.24 -9.04
C PHE A 48 -4.94 -6.00 -10.23
N GLU A 49 -5.26 -7.01 -11.00
CA GLU A 49 -6.25 -6.91 -12.06
C GLU A 49 -7.67 -6.83 -11.49
N LYS A 50 -7.88 -7.38 -10.29
CA LYS A 50 -9.20 -7.40 -9.65
C LYS A 50 -9.38 -6.25 -8.67
N LEU A 51 -8.30 -5.66 -8.18
CA LEU A 51 -8.35 -4.56 -7.24
C LEU A 51 -8.59 -3.25 -7.98
N ASP A 52 -9.20 -2.29 -7.28
CA ASP A 52 -9.39 -0.95 -7.83
C ASP A 52 -8.10 -0.17 -7.60
N THR A 53 -7.31 0.00 -8.66
CA THR A 53 -5.99 0.62 -8.56
C THR A 53 -5.90 1.85 -9.45
N ARG A 54 -4.96 2.75 -9.11
CA ARG A 54 -4.71 3.95 -9.89
C ARG A 54 -3.22 4.27 -9.84
N GLN A 55 -2.64 4.59 -11.00
CA GLN A 55 -1.27 5.07 -11.05
C GLN A 55 -1.21 6.49 -10.49
N LEU A 56 -0.28 6.74 -9.61
CA LEU A 56 -0.09 8.07 -9.01
C LEU A 56 1.08 8.80 -9.67
N ARG A 57 2.24 8.17 -9.69
CA ARG A 57 3.43 8.77 -10.31
C ARG A 57 4.46 7.68 -10.57
N GLY A 58 4.82 7.47 -11.85
CA GLY A 58 5.81 6.47 -12.21
C GLY A 58 5.43 5.10 -11.69
N LYS A 59 6.31 4.52 -10.87
CA LYS A 59 6.08 3.18 -10.31
C LYS A 59 5.18 3.18 -9.09
N LEU A 60 4.80 4.33 -8.59
CA LEU A 60 3.94 4.44 -7.41
C LEU A 60 2.47 4.41 -7.83
N TRP A 61 1.73 3.46 -7.28
CA TRP A 61 0.31 3.25 -7.50
C TRP A 61 -0.43 3.24 -6.18
N GLU A 62 -1.75 3.29 -6.23
CA GLU A 62 -2.56 3.13 -5.02
C GLU A 62 -3.65 2.09 -5.24
N ILE A 63 -4.01 1.42 -4.15
CA ILE A 63 -5.19 0.56 -4.08
C ILE A 63 -6.28 1.40 -3.42
N LYS A 64 -7.44 1.50 -4.07
CA LYS A 64 -8.58 2.27 -3.56
C LYS A 64 -9.51 1.32 -2.83
N LEU A 65 -9.69 1.55 -1.53
CA LEU A 65 -10.61 0.81 -0.70
C LEU A 65 -11.79 1.73 -0.35
N SER A 66 -12.76 1.22 0.40
CA SER A 66 -13.97 2.00 0.69
C SER A 66 -13.65 3.34 1.37
N GLN A 67 -12.77 3.34 2.38
CA GLN A 67 -12.42 4.55 3.12
C GLN A 67 -10.93 4.85 3.12
N ASN A 68 -10.10 3.93 2.63
CA ASN A 68 -8.65 4.04 2.76
C ASN A 68 -7.97 3.89 1.42
N ARG A 69 -6.71 4.33 1.38
CA ARG A 69 -5.85 4.19 0.20
C ARG A 69 -4.53 3.57 0.63
N ILE A 70 -4.06 2.57 -0.11
CA ILE A 70 -2.75 1.97 0.12
C ILE A 70 -1.86 2.33 -1.06
N MET A 71 -0.75 3.00 -0.79
CA MET A 71 0.19 3.40 -1.85
C MET A 71 1.33 2.40 -1.89
N TYR A 72 1.63 1.88 -3.09
CA TYR A 72 2.53 0.76 -3.24
C TYR A 72 3.38 0.86 -4.50
N VAL A 73 4.48 0.11 -4.50
CA VAL A 73 5.33 -0.10 -5.67
C VAL A 73 5.53 -1.61 -5.83
N ILE A 74 5.31 -2.12 -7.04
CA ILE A 74 5.66 -3.50 -7.36
C ILE A 74 7.19 -3.55 -7.50
N MET A 75 7.85 -4.31 -6.62
CA MET A 75 9.30 -4.38 -6.59
C MET A 75 9.84 -5.29 -7.69
N ASN A 76 9.19 -6.43 -7.86
CA ASN A 76 9.50 -7.42 -8.89
C ASN A 76 8.34 -8.42 -8.95
N LYS A 77 8.51 -9.50 -9.69
CA LYS A 77 7.42 -10.49 -9.84
C LYS A 77 7.06 -11.20 -8.54
N ASP A 78 7.88 -11.09 -7.51
CA ASP A 78 7.69 -11.82 -6.25
C ASP A 78 7.40 -10.91 -5.05
N ALA A 79 7.45 -9.59 -5.22
CA ALA A 79 7.39 -8.69 -4.08
C ALA A 79 6.71 -7.36 -4.38
N VAL A 80 5.96 -6.86 -3.40
CA VAL A 80 5.34 -5.53 -3.44
C VAL A 80 5.68 -4.79 -2.15
N ALA A 81 5.96 -3.50 -2.26
CA ALA A 81 6.22 -2.65 -1.10
C ALA A 81 4.98 -1.79 -0.83
N PHE A 82 4.44 -1.90 0.37
CA PHE A 82 3.40 -1.00 0.85
C PHE A 82 4.11 0.16 1.55
N LEU A 83 3.99 1.35 1.00
CA LEU A 83 4.77 2.50 1.44
C LEU A 83 4.00 3.45 2.34
N HIS A 84 2.68 3.55 2.12
CA HIS A 84 1.86 4.48 2.86
C HIS A 84 0.41 4.00 2.85
N ILE A 85 -0.30 4.26 3.92
CA ILE A 85 -1.73 3.99 4.02
C ILE A 85 -2.38 5.18 4.70
N CYS A 86 -3.53 5.61 4.17
CA CYS A 86 -4.21 6.79 4.66
C CYS A 86 -5.70 6.74 4.34
N LYS A 87 -6.47 7.61 4.97
CA LYS A 87 -7.87 7.82 4.60
C LYS A 87 -7.91 8.46 3.22
N LYS A 88 -8.98 8.21 2.45
CA LYS A 88 -9.16 8.89 1.18
C LYS A 88 -9.28 10.40 1.44
N GLN A 89 -8.55 11.17 0.64
CA GLN A 89 -8.43 12.61 0.82
C GLN A 89 -8.51 13.29 -0.54
N LYS A 90 -8.71 14.62 -0.53
CA LYS A 90 -8.68 15.44 -1.72
C LYS A 90 -7.80 16.66 -1.51
N GLY A 91 -7.31 17.22 -2.62
CA GLY A 91 -6.58 18.49 -2.60
C GLY A 91 -5.26 18.41 -1.86
N LYS A 92 -5.04 19.35 -0.95
CA LYS A 92 -3.78 19.51 -0.25
C LYS A 92 -3.41 18.28 0.57
N ALA A 93 -4.39 17.67 1.26
CA ALA A 93 -4.15 16.49 2.08
C ALA A 93 -3.73 15.29 1.20
N GLU A 94 -4.37 15.13 0.04
CA GLU A 94 -4.00 14.08 -0.91
C GLU A 94 -2.56 14.27 -1.38
N LYS A 95 -2.17 15.50 -1.68
CA LYS A 95 -0.81 15.80 -2.11
C LYS A 95 0.21 15.48 -1.02
N GLN A 96 -0.11 15.75 0.23
CA GLN A 96 0.79 15.45 1.36
C GLN A 96 1.02 13.94 1.49
N ASP A 97 -0.04 13.15 1.31
CA ASP A 97 0.07 11.69 1.36
C ASP A 97 0.93 11.17 0.21
N LEU A 98 0.72 11.72 -0.99
CA LEU A 98 1.53 11.37 -2.15
C LEU A 98 3.01 11.67 -1.91
N ASP A 99 3.31 12.87 -1.41
CA ASP A 99 4.70 13.28 -1.13
C ASP A 99 5.35 12.34 -0.11
N LYS A 100 4.61 11.95 0.91
CA LYS A 100 5.11 11.03 1.92
C LYS A 100 5.45 9.67 1.31
N ALA A 101 4.56 9.14 0.47
CA ALA A 101 4.80 7.87 -0.19
C ALA A 101 6.02 7.93 -1.12
N LEU A 102 6.14 9.02 -1.88
CA LEU A 102 7.29 9.22 -2.77
C LEU A 102 8.60 9.26 -1.98
N ASN A 103 8.63 9.98 -0.86
CA ASN A 103 9.84 10.06 -0.04
C ASN A 103 10.23 8.68 0.50
N ARG A 104 9.27 7.90 0.93
CA ARG A 104 9.53 6.56 1.43
C ARG A 104 10.04 5.63 0.32
N ALA A 105 9.45 5.74 -0.87
CA ALA A 105 9.90 4.95 -2.02
C ALA A 105 11.34 5.29 -2.39
N ARG A 106 11.71 6.56 -2.33
CA ARG A 106 13.10 6.98 -2.60
C ARG A 106 14.07 6.43 -1.57
N LYS A 107 13.69 6.47 -0.29
CA LYS A 107 14.53 5.92 0.79
C LYS A 107 14.80 4.44 0.60
N GLU A 108 13.84 3.71 0.03
CA GLU A 108 13.96 2.29 -0.20
C GLU A 108 14.51 1.96 -1.59
N ASN A 109 14.93 2.98 -2.34
CA ASN A 109 15.47 2.83 -3.70
C ASN A 109 14.50 2.14 -4.66
N LEU A 110 13.22 2.47 -4.57
CA LEU A 110 12.17 1.86 -5.38
C LEU A 110 11.70 2.74 -6.54
N LEU A 111 12.21 3.96 -6.61
CA LEU A 111 11.87 4.89 -7.70
C LEU A 111 13.10 5.25 -8.51
#